data_e1f7f2bb8c531104f6ced11f7c94d142
#
_entry.id   e1f7f2bb8c531104f6ced11f7c94d142
#
_cell.length_a   1.000
_cell.length_b   1.000
_cell.length_c   1.000
_cell.angle_alpha   90.00
_cell.angle_beta   90.00
_cell.angle_gamma   90.00
#
_symmetry.space_group_name_H-M   'P 1'
#
loop_
_entity.id
_entity.type
_entity.pdbx_description
1 polymer ?
#
loop_
_entity_poly.entity_id
_entity_poly.type
_entity_poly.pdbx_seq_one_letter_code
_entity_poly.pdbx_strand_id
1 'polypeptide(L)'
;MKLLIHSAQESPIVPLENNNINVIHKDNLDIDQIPNYLYNEIECYDYLEYTEDETLDKLLAKISSKGTLKLKGVDIYQASRNFADGNLTTVDMSKAIANGKRRCFSVHELSEIISSKNCSIVFAGISGLNYMIEAQKND
;
A
#
# COMPACT_ATOMS: atom_id res chain seq x y z
N MET A 1 14.25 6.77 9.19
CA MET A 1 13.29 7.68 8.56
C MET A 1 12.17 6.85 7.93
N LYS A 2 10.95 7.31 8.04
CA LYS A 2 9.75 6.63 7.53
C LYS A 2 9.10 7.48 6.44
N LEU A 3 8.60 6.83 5.39
CA LEU A 3 7.76 7.45 4.37
C LEU A 3 6.33 6.95 4.51
N LEU A 4 5.38 7.86 4.58
CA LEU A 4 3.95 7.58 4.56
C LEU A 4 3.35 8.14 3.27
N ILE A 5 2.84 7.25 2.42
CA ILE A 5 2.15 7.60 1.17
C ILE A 5 0.65 7.40 1.39
N HIS A 6 -0.14 8.43 1.13
CA HIS A 6 -1.58 8.39 1.37
C HIS A 6 -2.38 8.93 0.19
N SER A 7 -3.67 8.64 0.19
CA SER A 7 -4.63 9.08 -0.83
C SER A 7 -5.70 10.02 -0.28
N ALA A 8 -5.67 10.33 1.02
CA ALA A 8 -6.65 11.22 1.66
C ALA A 8 -6.51 12.66 1.15
N GLN A 9 -7.62 13.42 1.13
CA GLN A 9 -7.60 14.83 0.73
C GLN A 9 -6.82 15.68 1.72
N GLU A 10 -6.86 15.31 3.01
CA GLU A 10 -6.10 15.98 4.07
C GLU A 10 -4.97 15.08 4.53
N SER A 11 -3.85 15.69 4.94
CA SER A 11 -2.71 14.92 5.46
C SER A 11 -3.11 14.18 6.73
N PRO A 12 -2.66 12.92 6.89
CA PRO A 12 -2.87 12.18 8.13
C PRO A 12 -2.25 12.92 9.32
N ILE A 13 -2.86 12.74 10.50
CA ILE A 13 -2.30 13.27 11.75
C ILE A 13 -1.11 12.37 12.14
N VAL A 14 0.05 13.01 12.34
CA VAL A 14 1.27 12.34 12.76
C VAL A 14 1.67 12.89 14.14
N PRO A 15 2.08 12.03 15.11
CA PRO A 15 2.53 12.49 16.41
C PRO A 15 3.68 13.51 16.29
N LEU A 16 3.60 14.61 17.05
CA LEU A 16 4.59 15.70 17.01
C LEU A 16 6.00 15.25 17.42
N GLU A 17 6.11 14.25 18.28
CA GLU A 17 7.39 13.69 18.70
C GLU A 17 8.06 12.86 17.61
N ASN A 18 7.40 12.61 16.50
CA ASN A 18 7.92 11.72 15.44
C ASN A 18 8.41 12.54 14.26
N ASN A 19 9.55 13.20 14.42
CA ASN A 19 10.15 14.10 13.42
C ASN A 19 10.74 13.40 12.20
N ASN A 20 10.77 12.06 12.18
CA ASN A 20 11.42 11.26 11.14
C ASN A 20 10.42 10.64 10.16
N ILE A 21 9.24 11.23 10.04
CA ILE A 21 8.22 10.77 9.10
C ILE A 21 8.03 11.80 8.01
N ASN A 22 8.21 11.37 6.76
CA ASN A 22 7.81 12.14 5.58
C ASN A 22 6.41 11.68 5.15
N VAL A 23 5.49 12.61 5.04
CA VAL A 23 4.10 12.33 4.63
C VAL A 23 3.89 12.95 3.26
N ILE A 24 3.54 12.12 2.27
CA ILE A 24 3.37 12.57 0.88
C ILE A 24 2.06 12.03 0.32
N HIS A 25 1.25 12.92 -0.28
CA HIS A 25 0.08 12.47 -1.03
C HIS A 25 0.53 11.73 -2.29
N LYS A 26 -0.17 10.65 -2.66
CA LYS A 26 0.20 9.79 -3.79
C LYS A 26 0.34 10.55 -5.12
N ASP A 27 -0.44 11.62 -5.32
CA ASP A 27 -0.40 12.41 -6.56
C ASP A 27 0.82 13.34 -6.63
N ASN A 28 1.47 13.59 -5.50
CA ASN A 28 2.65 14.44 -5.40
C ASN A 28 3.96 13.65 -5.34
N LEU A 29 3.86 12.33 -5.31
CA LEU A 29 5.03 11.47 -5.18
C LEU A 29 5.68 11.23 -6.54
N ASP A 30 6.96 11.57 -6.64
CA ASP A 30 7.84 11.10 -7.70
C ASP A 30 8.83 10.11 -7.12
N ILE A 31 8.52 8.83 -7.26
CA ILE A 31 9.29 7.75 -6.67
C ILE A 31 10.74 7.71 -7.21
N ASP A 32 10.93 8.12 -8.45
CA ASP A 32 12.25 8.10 -9.08
C ASP A 32 13.20 9.16 -8.51
N GLN A 33 12.65 10.19 -7.83
CA GLN A 33 13.45 11.21 -7.16
C GLN A 33 13.89 10.82 -5.75
N ILE A 34 13.38 9.73 -5.20
CA ILE A 34 13.75 9.26 -3.87
C ILE A 34 15.05 8.45 -3.96
N PRO A 35 16.07 8.76 -3.14
CA PRO A 35 17.29 7.94 -3.08
C PRO A 35 16.99 6.51 -2.61
N ASN A 36 17.74 5.54 -3.14
CA ASN A 36 17.64 4.16 -2.68
C ASN A 36 18.12 4.04 -1.23
N TYR A 37 17.53 3.12 -0.49
CA TYR A 37 17.86 2.79 0.91
C TYR A 37 17.66 3.95 1.89
N LEU A 38 16.87 4.94 1.52
CA LEU A 38 16.65 6.12 2.37
C LEU A 38 15.77 5.83 3.59
N TYR A 39 14.75 5.01 3.42
CA TYR A 39 13.75 4.76 4.46
C TYR A 39 13.90 3.39 5.08
N ASN A 40 13.77 3.31 6.42
CA ASN A 40 13.69 2.03 7.11
C ASN A 40 12.26 1.48 7.16
N GLU A 41 11.26 2.31 6.86
CA GLU A 41 9.87 1.89 6.73
C GLU A 41 9.18 2.73 5.67
N ILE A 42 8.42 2.08 4.80
CA ILE A 42 7.48 2.74 3.89
C ILE A 42 6.09 2.17 4.15
N GLU A 43 5.13 3.07 4.32
CA GLU A 43 3.73 2.73 4.54
C GLU A 43 2.89 3.37 3.43
N CYS A 44 2.14 2.54 2.69
CA CYS A 44 1.34 2.99 1.55
C CYS A 44 -0.14 2.67 1.77
N TYR A 45 -0.99 3.65 1.57
CA TYR A 45 -2.45 3.50 1.60
C TYR A 45 -3.02 3.85 0.24
N ASP A 46 -3.69 2.89 -0.42
CA ASP A 46 -4.34 3.06 -1.73
C ASP A 46 -3.41 3.70 -2.77
N TYR A 47 -2.19 3.15 -2.90
CA TYR A 47 -1.19 3.69 -3.80
C TYR A 47 -0.87 2.75 -4.96
N LEU A 48 -0.57 1.48 -4.68
CA LEU A 48 -0.13 0.53 -5.70
C LEU A 48 -1.18 0.30 -6.80
N GLU A 49 -2.46 0.40 -6.45
CA GLU A 49 -3.57 0.21 -7.37
C GLU A 49 -3.58 1.25 -8.50
N TYR A 50 -2.93 2.39 -8.29
CA TYR A 50 -2.86 3.50 -9.25
C TYR A 50 -1.55 3.51 -10.06
N THR A 51 -0.67 2.52 -9.86
CA THR A 51 0.68 2.52 -10.39
C THR A 51 0.94 1.39 -11.40
N GLU A 52 2.09 1.45 -12.06
CA GLU A 52 2.59 0.42 -12.96
C GLU A 52 3.14 -0.78 -12.16
N ASP A 53 3.33 -1.92 -12.83
CA ASP A 53 3.80 -3.14 -12.18
C ASP A 53 5.18 -3.00 -11.53
N GLU A 54 6.07 -2.21 -12.10
CA GLU A 54 7.42 -2.01 -11.58
C GLU A 54 7.49 -1.12 -10.34
N THR A 55 6.40 -0.48 -9.95
CA THR A 55 6.41 0.44 -8.79
C THR A 55 6.71 -0.26 -7.49
N LEU A 56 6.26 -1.49 -7.30
CA LEU A 56 6.57 -2.25 -6.09
C LEU A 56 8.08 -2.49 -5.96
N ASP A 57 8.75 -2.83 -7.05
CA ASP A 57 10.20 -3.00 -7.05
C ASP A 57 10.92 -1.68 -6.72
N LYS A 58 10.43 -0.57 -7.25
CA LYS A 58 10.96 0.76 -6.94
C LYS A 58 10.78 1.10 -5.47
N LEU A 59 9.61 0.85 -4.88
CA LEU A 59 9.37 1.06 -3.46
C LEU A 59 10.35 0.25 -2.60
N LEU A 60 10.49 -1.02 -2.91
CA LEU A 60 11.40 -1.90 -2.16
C LEU A 60 12.85 -1.41 -2.26
N ALA A 61 13.26 -0.85 -3.39
CA ALA A 61 14.59 -0.27 -3.55
C ALA A 61 14.83 0.94 -2.64
N LYS A 62 13.78 1.67 -2.26
CA LYS A 62 13.88 2.84 -1.37
C LYS A 62 13.98 2.47 0.11
N ILE A 63 13.72 1.21 0.44
CA ILE A 63 13.77 0.70 1.81
C ILE A 63 15.19 0.21 2.10
N SER A 64 15.70 0.57 3.28
CA SER A 64 17.00 0.13 3.77
C SER A 64 17.02 -1.38 4.07
N SER A 65 18.21 -1.93 4.25
CA SER A 65 18.39 -3.33 4.63
C SER A 65 17.56 -3.69 5.86
N LYS A 66 16.85 -4.81 5.81
CA LYS A 66 15.95 -5.27 6.89
C LYS A 66 14.79 -4.32 7.19
N GLY A 67 14.55 -3.33 6.34
CA GLY A 67 13.46 -2.38 6.50
C GLY A 67 12.10 -3.00 6.19
N THR A 68 11.05 -2.27 6.49
CA THR A 68 9.66 -2.75 6.48
C THR A 68 8.82 -2.02 5.44
N LEU A 69 7.97 -2.77 4.74
CA LEU A 69 6.93 -2.24 3.87
C LEU A 69 5.57 -2.57 4.46
N LYS A 70 4.72 -1.56 4.63
CA LYS A 70 3.33 -1.72 5.05
C LYS A 70 2.41 -1.25 3.94
N LEU A 71 1.47 -2.09 3.54
CA LEU A 71 0.52 -1.81 2.48
C LEU A 71 -0.90 -1.94 2.99
N LYS A 72 -1.76 -1.03 2.52
CA LYS A 72 -3.19 -1.08 2.77
C LYS A 72 -3.94 -0.61 1.53
N GLY A 73 -5.03 -1.28 1.21
CA GLY A 73 -5.89 -0.91 0.09
C GLY A 73 -7.13 -1.80 0.06
N VAL A 74 -8.01 -1.56 -0.90
CA VAL A 74 -9.22 -2.36 -1.05
C VAL A 74 -8.85 -3.78 -1.52
N ASP A 75 -9.34 -4.78 -0.78
CA ASP A 75 -9.23 -6.18 -1.18
C ASP A 75 -10.36 -6.52 -2.15
N ILE A 76 -9.99 -6.92 -3.37
CA ILE A 76 -10.97 -7.17 -4.43
C ILE A 76 -11.91 -8.34 -4.08
N TYR A 77 -11.43 -9.35 -3.37
CA TYR A 77 -12.25 -10.48 -2.95
C TYR A 77 -13.30 -10.02 -1.94
N GLN A 78 -12.91 -9.25 -0.93
CA GLN A 78 -13.85 -8.74 0.08
C GLN A 78 -14.87 -7.77 -0.52
N ALA A 79 -14.44 -6.88 -1.41
CA ALA A 79 -15.34 -5.96 -2.09
C ALA A 79 -16.36 -6.72 -2.94
N SER A 80 -15.91 -7.72 -3.71
CA SER A 80 -16.78 -8.53 -4.56
C SER A 80 -17.79 -9.35 -3.74
N ARG A 81 -17.34 -9.93 -2.65
CA ARG A 81 -18.19 -10.70 -1.74
C ARG A 81 -19.27 -9.83 -1.09
N ASN A 82 -18.89 -8.67 -0.57
CA ASN A 82 -19.82 -7.73 0.04
C ASN A 82 -20.82 -7.18 -0.97
N PHE A 83 -20.38 -6.93 -2.20
CA PHE A 83 -21.28 -6.53 -3.29
C PHE A 83 -22.28 -7.64 -3.63
N ALA A 84 -21.81 -8.88 -3.76
CA ALA A 84 -22.67 -10.04 -4.03
C ALA A 84 -23.69 -10.27 -2.91
N ASP A 85 -23.32 -10.02 -1.66
CA ASP A 85 -24.18 -10.17 -0.48
C ASP A 85 -25.10 -8.97 -0.24
N GLY A 86 -25.08 -7.95 -1.10
CA GLY A 86 -25.93 -6.76 -1.00
C GLY A 86 -25.46 -5.73 0.04
N ASN A 87 -24.24 -5.85 0.56
CA ASN A 87 -23.68 -4.94 1.56
C ASN A 87 -23.00 -3.71 0.95
N LEU A 88 -22.80 -3.69 -0.36
CA LEU A 88 -22.30 -2.54 -1.11
C LEU A 88 -23.26 -2.17 -2.23
N THR A 89 -23.47 -0.88 -2.43
CA THR A 89 -24.21 -0.38 -3.59
C THR A 89 -23.34 -0.48 -4.85
N THR A 90 -23.96 -0.35 -6.02
CA THR A 90 -23.23 -0.29 -7.30
C THR A 90 -22.25 0.89 -7.31
N VAL A 91 -22.64 2.04 -6.75
CA VAL A 91 -21.80 3.22 -6.65
C VAL A 91 -20.58 2.95 -5.77
N ASP A 92 -20.78 2.36 -4.60
CA ASP A 92 -19.69 2.03 -3.68
C ASP A 92 -18.74 1.00 -4.28
N MET A 93 -19.25 -0.01 -4.96
CA MET A 93 -18.43 -1.02 -5.63
C MET A 93 -17.60 -0.39 -6.74
N SER A 94 -18.20 0.50 -7.54
CA SER A 94 -17.49 1.21 -8.62
C SER A 94 -16.35 2.06 -8.08
N LYS A 95 -16.55 2.74 -6.93
CA LYS A 95 -15.49 3.50 -6.27
C LYS A 95 -14.38 2.59 -5.75
N ALA A 96 -14.73 1.43 -5.23
CA ALA A 96 -13.76 0.49 -4.66
C ALA A 96 -12.84 -0.11 -5.71
N ILE A 97 -13.35 -0.46 -6.89
CA ILE A 97 -12.59 -1.21 -7.91
C ILE A 97 -12.15 -0.38 -9.11
N ALA A 98 -12.75 0.77 -9.34
CA ALA A 98 -12.43 1.65 -10.46
C ALA A 98 -11.79 2.93 -9.95
N ASN A 99 -12.45 4.07 -10.09
CA ASN A 99 -12.01 5.36 -9.56
C ASN A 99 -10.56 5.74 -9.94
N GLY A 100 -10.18 5.46 -11.19
CA GLY A 100 -8.83 5.73 -11.69
C GLY A 100 -7.79 4.65 -11.39
N LYS A 101 -8.18 3.55 -10.74
CA LYS A 101 -7.28 2.44 -10.45
C LYS A 101 -6.90 1.70 -11.73
N ARG A 102 -5.64 1.32 -11.84
CA ARG A 102 -5.11 0.49 -12.94
C ARG A 102 -5.31 -1.00 -12.68
N ARG A 103 -5.37 -1.38 -11.41
CA ARG A 103 -5.48 -2.79 -10.97
C ARG A 103 -6.05 -2.87 -9.58
N CYS A 104 -6.52 -4.06 -9.21
CA CYS A 104 -6.98 -4.38 -7.87
C CYS A 104 -6.21 -5.60 -7.35
N PHE A 105 -6.10 -5.72 -6.04
CA PHE A 105 -5.40 -6.83 -5.41
C PHE A 105 -6.29 -7.55 -4.41
N SER A 106 -6.04 -8.85 -4.23
CA SER A 106 -6.42 -9.56 -3.02
C SER A 106 -5.22 -9.64 -2.08
N VAL A 107 -5.48 -9.80 -0.79
CA VAL A 107 -4.40 -9.96 0.19
C VAL A 107 -3.52 -11.17 -0.13
N HIS A 108 -4.14 -12.26 -0.58
CA HIS A 108 -3.43 -13.49 -0.92
C HIS A 108 -2.48 -13.30 -2.11
N GLU A 109 -2.99 -12.75 -3.20
CA GLU A 109 -2.20 -12.51 -4.42
C GLU A 109 -1.05 -11.54 -4.16
N LEU A 110 -1.33 -10.40 -3.49
CA LEU A 110 -0.30 -9.40 -3.22
C LEU A 110 0.76 -9.95 -2.27
N SER A 111 0.39 -10.76 -1.28
CA SER A 111 1.34 -11.43 -0.39
C SER A 111 2.28 -12.35 -1.15
N GLU A 112 1.78 -13.11 -2.13
CA GLU A 112 2.60 -13.97 -2.97
C GLU A 112 3.57 -13.16 -3.83
N ILE A 113 3.11 -12.07 -4.43
CA ILE A 113 3.94 -11.18 -5.22
C ILE A 113 5.10 -10.63 -4.36
N ILE A 114 4.80 -10.13 -3.17
CA ILE A 114 5.81 -9.57 -2.26
C ILE A 114 6.80 -10.65 -1.82
N SER A 115 6.32 -11.84 -1.48
CA SER A 115 7.18 -12.95 -1.06
C SER A 115 8.16 -13.36 -2.16
N SER A 116 7.81 -13.18 -3.43
CA SER A 116 8.70 -13.48 -4.55
C SER A 116 9.83 -12.47 -4.74
N LYS A 117 9.83 -11.36 -3.98
CA LYS A 117 10.76 -10.23 -4.14
C LYS A 117 11.77 -10.12 -3.00
N ASN A 118 12.22 -11.25 -2.47
CA ASN A 118 13.19 -11.30 -1.36
C ASN A 118 12.69 -10.59 -0.11
N CYS A 119 11.42 -10.79 0.21
CA CYS A 119 10.77 -10.26 1.40
C CYS A 119 10.09 -11.39 2.17
N SER A 120 9.99 -11.20 3.48
CA SER A 120 9.25 -12.08 4.38
C SER A 120 7.97 -11.38 4.82
N ILE A 121 6.83 -12.07 4.73
CA ILE A 121 5.57 -11.53 5.21
C ILE A 121 5.54 -11.64 6.74
N VAL A 122 5.44 -10.49 7.41
CA VAL A 122 5.31 -10.40 8.86
C VAL A 122 3.84 -10.53 9.27
N PHE A 123 2.96 -9.89 8.52
CA PHE A 123 1.53 -9.92 8.75
C PHE A 123 0.79 -9.77 7.42
N ALA A 124 -0.28 -10.52 7.25
CA ALA A 124 -1.21 -10.35 6.14
C ALA A 124 -2.62 -10.65 6.63
N GLY A 125 -3.55 -9.73 6.41
CA GLY A 125 -4.92 -9.88 6.90
C GLY A 125 -5.89 -8.89 6.27
N ILE A 126 -7.12 -8.96 6.75
CA ILE A 126 -8.24 -8.16 6.27
C ILE A 126 -8.78 -7.32 7.42
N SER A 127 -9.08 -6.06 7.12
CA SER A 127 -9.82 -5.15 8.01
C SER A 127 -10.93 -4.50 7.20
N GLY A 128 -12.18 -4.90 7.45
CA GLY A 128 -13.33 -4.47 6.65
C GLY A 128 -13.20 -4.90 5.19
N LEU A 129 -13.17 -3.94 4.28
CA LEU A 129 -12.97 -4.18 2.85
C LEU A 129 -11.52 -4.13 2.43
N ASN A 130 -10.59 -3.83 3.35
CA ASN A 130 -9.20 -3.58 3.03
C ASN A 130 -8.32 -4.77 3.35
N TYR A 131 -7.30 -4.99 2.50
CA TYR A 131 -6.16 -5.80 2.88
C TYR A 131 -5.19 -4.96 3.72
N MET A 132 -4.42 -5.64 4.56
CA MET A 132 -3.30 -5.05 5.30
C MET A 132 -2.14 -6.03 5.24
N ILE A 133 -0.99 -5.58 4.76
CA ILE A 133 0.20 -6.40 4.63
C ILE A 133 1.39 -5.66 5.25
N GLU A 134 2.15 -6.39 6.05
CA GLU A 134 3.45 -5.94 6.53
C GLU A 134 4.50 -6.95 6.10
N ALA A 135 5.54 -6.46 5.44
CA ALA A 135 6.62 -7.29 4.94
C ALA A 135 7.97 -6.69 5.33
N GLN A 136 8.97 -7.54 5.50
CA GLN A 136 10.34 -7.13 5.79
C GLN A 136 11.26 -7.58 4.67
N LYS A 137 12.16 -6.68 4.23
CA LYS A 137 13.22 -7.06 3.31
C LYS A 137 14.17 -8.03 4.00
N ASN A 138 14.56 -9.09 3.30
CA ASN A 138 15.49 -10.08 3.84
C ASN A 138 16.94 -9.58 3.92
N ASP A 139 17.29 -8.60 3.10
CA ASP A 139 18.63 -8.01 3.03
C ASP A 139 18.64 -6.52 3.38
#